data_5e3f2903e57d053c9976c04c72cb13f9
#
_entry.id   5e3f2903e57d053c9976c04c72cb13f9
#
_cell.length_a   1.000
_cell.length_b   1.000
_cell.length_c   1.000
_cell.angle_alpha   90.00
_cell.angle_beta   90.00
_cell.angle_gamma   90.00
#
_symmetry.space_group_name_H-M   'P 1'
#
loop_
_entity.id
_entity.type
_entity.pdbx_description
1 polymer ?
#
loop_
_entity_poly.entity_id
_entity_poly.type
_entity_poly.pdbx_seq_one_letter_code
_entity_poly.pdbx_strand_id
1 'polypeptide(L)'
;MSSDLNRYRKNKQVLEEGHLYSPKQEHDACGVGFVASVDGKQRREVVEGGIDALKAVWHRGAVDADGKTGDGAGILTQIPINFFDDEIAKTGHEKRDEPLGIGMMFLPRNDYAALEKCRTIIESELLDHGYYIYGWRQVPINNSVIGEKANSTRPEIEQVMFVNNIERESNFDYSKELYLVRRRLEKRIAKQQINGFYVCSLSFESIIYKGLFLAEQLS
;
A
#
# COMPACT_ATOMS: atom_id res chain seq x y z
N MET A 1 -37.39 -14.75 -22.56
CA MET A 1 -36.90 -13.43 -22.06
C MET A 1 -37.70 -12.86 -20.89
N SER A 2 -39.06 -12.92 -20.87
CA SER A 2 -39.89 -12.34 -19.77
C SER A 2 -39.75 -13.10 -18.44
N SER A 3 -39.64 -14.44 -18.45
CA SER A 3 -39.57 -15.26 -17.24
C SER A 3 -38.26 -15.07 -16.46
N ASP A 4 -37.13 -14.89 -17.15
CA ASP A 4 -35.82 -14.77 -16.54
C ASP A 4 -35.64 -13.40 -15.89
N LEU A 5 -36.15 -12.35 -16.51
CA LEU A 5 -36.19 -11.00 -15.92
C LEU A 5 -37.05 -10.93 -14.66
N ASN A 6 -38.19 -11.61 -14.65
CA ASN A 6 -39.05 -11.67 -13.46
C ASN A 6 -38.40 -12.47 -12.33
N ARG A 7 -37.71 -13.57 -12.67
CA ARG A 7 -36.94 -14.37 -11.70
C ARG A 7 -35.79 -13.55 -11.11
N TYR A 8 -35.06 -12.81 -11.97
CA TYR A 8 -33.99 -11.92 -11.54
C TYR A 8 -34.50 -10.85 -10.56
N ARG A 9 -35.59 -10.15 -10.92
CA ARG A 9 -36.19 -9.10 -10.05
C ARG A 9 -36.64 -9.65 -8.71
N LYS A 10 -37.27 -10.82 -8.69
CA LYS A 10 -37.71 -11.49 -7.46
C LYS A 10 -36.52 -11.87 -6.58
N ASN A 11 -35.48 -12.45 -7.16
CA ASN A 11 -34.26 -12.81 -6.41
C ASN A 11 -33.55 -11.58 -5.84
N LYS A 12 -33.48 -10.50 -6.62
CA LYS A 12 -32.90 -9.23 -6.17
C LYS A 12 -33.68 -8.66 -4.97
N GLN A 13 -35.01 -8.64 -5.04
CA GLN A 13 -35.86 -8.17 -3.94
C GLN A 13 -35.67 -9.00 -2.67
N VAL A 14 -35.59 -10.32 -2.77
CA VAL A 14 -35.33 -11.21 -1.63
C VAL A 14 -33.98 -10.90 -0.97
N LEU A 15 -32.93 -10.62 -1.79
CA LEU A 15 -31.61 -10.26 -1.28
C LEU A 15 -31.60 -8.89 -0.58
N GLU A 16 -32.35 -7.92 -1.12
CA GLU A 16 -32.45 -6.57 -0.54
C GLU A 16 -33.24 -6.54 0.78
N GLU A 17 -34.30 -7.35 0.89
CA GLU A 17 -35.21 -7.35 2.06
C GLU A 17 -34.76 -8.27 3.19
N GLY A 18 -34.06 -9.35 2.87
CA GLY A 18 -33.72 -10.40 3.85
C GLY A 18 -32.24 -10.55 4.18
N HIS A 19 -31.33 -9.83 3.51
CA HIS A 19 -29.89 -10.03 3.62
C HIS A 19 -29.12 -8.70 3.67
N LEU A 20 -27.79 -8.80 3.86
CA LEU A 20 -26.88 -7.66 3.90
C LEU A 20 -26.58 -7.06 2.50
N TYR A 21 -27.21 -7.57 1.44
CA TYR A 21 -27.04 -7.05 0.09
C TYR A 21 -27.76 -5.69 -0.04
N SER A 22 -27.06 -4.70 -0.58
CA SER A 22 -27.64 -3.42 -0.98
C SER A 22 -27.14 -3.04 -2.37
N PRO A 23 -28.01 -2.70 -3.32
CA PRO A 23 -27.60 -2.24 -4.65
C PRO A 23 -26.89 -0.87 -4.61
N LYS A 24 -26.92 -0.19 -3.48
CA LYS A 24 -26.20 1.06 -3.24
C LYS A 24 -24.77 0.84 -2.72
N GLN A 25 -24.44 -0.38 -2.30
CA GLN A 25 -23.05 -0.74 -1.97
C GLN A 25 -22.26 -0.88 -3.26
N GLU A 26 -21.06 -0.34 -3.26
CA GLU A 26 -20.08 -0.58 -4.31
C GLU A 26 -19.66 -2.05 -4.24
N HIS A 27 -19.79 -2.77 -5.35
CA HIS A 27 -19.48 -4.19 -5.46
C HIS A 27 -18.23 -4.36 -6.32
N ASP A 28 -17.07 -4.30 -5.67
CA ASP A 28 -15.79 -4.54 -6.34
C ASP A 28 -15.60 -6.04 -6.59
N ALA A 29 -15.10 -6.37 -7.78
CA ALA A 29 -14.78 -7.73 -8.19
C ALA A 29 -13.27 -7.99 -8.09
N CYS A 30 -12.68 -7.80 -6.91
CA CYS A 30 -11.25 -8.03 -6.68
C CYS A 30 -10.91 -9.52 -6.66
N GLY A 31 -9.78 -9.90 -7.25
CA GLY A 31 -9.11 -11.17 -7.03
C GLY A 31 -8.12 -11.04 -5.89
N VAL A 32 -8.21 -11.91 -4.90
CA VAL A 32 -7.29 -11.95 -3.76
C VAL A 32 -6.77 -13.37 -3.56
N GLY A 33 -5.48 -13.50 -3.27
CA GLY A 33 -4.85 -14.77 -2.93
C GLY A 33 -3.75 -14.58 -1.91
N PHE A 34 -3.25 -15.67 -1.35
CA PHE A 34 -2.08 -15.65 -0.48
C PHE A 34 -1.20 -16.86 -0.74
N VAL A 35 0.10 -16.68 -0.52
CA VAL A 35 1.12 -17.72 -0.52
C VAL A 35 1.90 -17.62 0.77
N ALA A 36 2.09 -18.73 1.48
CA ALA A 36 2.79 -18.75 2.74
C ALA A 36 3.72 -19.96 2.85
N SER A 37 4.82 -19.80 3.57
CA SER A 37 5.69 -20.90 3.98
C SER A 37 5.13 -21.59 5.23
N VAL A 38 4.96 -22.89 5.17
CA VAL A 38 4.41 -23.69 6.30
C VAL A 38 5.29 -23.61 7.55
N ASP A 39 6.60 -23.47 7.38
CA ASP A 39 7.57 -23.35 8.48
C ASP A 39 7.79 -21.89 8.94
N GLY A 40 7.06 -20.93 8.40
CA GLY A 40 7.13 -19.51 8.75
C GLY A 40 8.43 -18.80 8.33
N LYS A 41 9.35 -19.47 7.62
CA LYS A 41 10.61 -18.85 7.21
C LYS A 41 10.42 -17.93 6.01
N GLN A 42 11.06 -16.77 6.07
CA GLN A 42 11.11 -15.83 4.95
C GLN A 42 11.93 -16.42 3.79
N ARG A 43 11.34 -16.44 2.60
CA ARG A 43 11.96 -16.96 1.38
C ARG A 43 11.56 -16.14 0.17
N ARG A 44 12.48 -15.98 -0.78
CA ARG A 44 12.21 -15.30 -2.04
C ARG A 44 11.15 -16.04 -2.86
N GLU A 45 11.15 -17.37 -2.84
CA GLU A 45 10.20 -18.21 -3.55
C GLU A 45 8.74 -17.98 -3.13
N VAL A 46 8.50 -17.57 -1.87
CA VAL A 46 7.15 -17.19 -1.39
C VAL A 46 6.67 -15.92 -2.07
N VAL A 47 7.57 -14.94 -2.23
CA VAL A 47 7.26 -13.68 -2.92
C VAL A 47 7.02 -13.93 -4.41
N GLU A 48 7.88 -14.72 -5.04
CA GLU A 48 7.73 -15.13 -6.46
C GLU A 48 6.42 -15.88 -6.68
N GLY A 49 6.10 -16.85 -5.83
CA GLY A 49 4.80 -17.53 -5.85
C GLY A 49 3.61 -16.58 -5.68
N GLY A 50 3.74 -15.55 -4.85
CA GLY A 50 2.74 -14.48 -4.70
C GLY A 50 2.55 -13.65 -5.98
N ILE A 51 3.65 -13.31 -6.65
CA ILE A 51 3.63 -12.59 -7.94
C ILE A 51 3.01 -13.48 -9.04
N ASP A 52 3.36 -14.76 -9.08
CA ASP A 52 2.79 -15.71 -10.04
C ASP A 52 1.29 -15.95 -9.81
N ALA A 53 0.87 -16.04 -8.55
CA ALA A 53 -0.55 -16.11 -8.19
C ALA A 53 -1.31 -14.83 -8.61
N LEU A 54 -0.70 -13.65 -8.45
CA LEU A 54 -1.28 -12.39 -8.91
C LEU A 54 -1.43 -12.38 -10.44
N LYS A 55 -0.41 -12.84 -11.17
CA LYS A 55 -0.46 -12.98 -12.64
C LYS A 55 -1.52 -13.99 -13.09
N ALA A 56 -1.71 -15.08 -12.36
CA ALA A 56 -2.70 -16.10 -12.69
C ALA A 56 -4.15 -15.60 -12.62
N VAL A 57 -4.42 -14.53 -11.87
CA VAL A 57 -5.76 -13.92 -11.77
C VAL A 57 -5.94 -12.70 -12.69
N TRP A 58 -5.10 -12.54 -13.71
CA TRP A 58 -5.12 -11.40 -14.66
C TRP A 58 -6.50 -11.15 -15.28
N HIS A 59 -7.30 -12.21 -15.52
CA HIS A 59 -8.65 -12.14 -16.09
C HIS A 59 -9.67 -11.44 -15.18
N ARG A 60 -9.29 -11.10 -13.95
CA ARG A 60 -10.10 -10.31 -12.99
C ARG A 60 -9.79 -8.83 -13.08
N GLY A 61 -8.71 -8.44 -13.74
CA GLY A 61 -8.31 -7.05 -13.92
C GLY A 61 -8.93 -6.45 -15.19
N ALA A 62 -9.27 -5.17 -15.13
CA ALA A 62 -9.65 -4.40 -16.31
C ALA A 62 -8.42 -3.75 -16.93
N VAL A 63 -8.45 -3.59 -18.25
CA VAL A 63 -7.41 -2.92 -19.02
C VAL A 63 -8.05 -1.74 -19.73
N ASP A 64 -7.45 -0.55 -19.61
CA ASP A 64 -7.92 0.65 -20.28
C ASP A 64 -7.67 0.56 -21.80
N ALA A 65 -8.25 1.49 -22.55
CA ALA A 65 -8.16 1.57 -24.01
C ALA A 65 -6.73 1.68 -24.55
N ASP A 66 -5.76 2.11 -23.73
CA ASP A 66 -4.34 2.17 -24.09
C ASP A 66 -3.64 0.79 -24.07
N GLY A 67 -4.34 -0.25 -23.62
CA GLY A 67 -3.84 -1.62 -23.54
C GLY A 67 -2.73 -1.85 -22.49
N LYS A 68 -2.41 -0.86 -21.67
CA LYS A 68 -1.29 -0.90 -20.71
C LYS A 68 -1.66 -0.39 -19.32
N THR A 69 -2.67 0.48 -19.19
CA THR A 69 -3.16 0.92 -17.91
C THR A 69 -4.09 -0.14 -17.33
N GLY A 70 -3.76 -0.67 -16.16
CA GLY A 70 -4.63 -1.58 -15.41
C GLY A 70 -5.50 -0.83 -14.39
N ASP A 71 -6.53 -1.50 -13.90
CA ASP A 71 -7.40 -1.02 -12.80
C ASP A 71 -6.71 -1.12 -11.43
N GLY A 72 -5.59 -1.82 -11.37
CA GLY A 72 -4.72 -1.90 -10.21
C GLY A 72 -4.34 -3.32 -9.82
N ALA A 73 -3.10 -3.45 -9.37
CA ALA A 73 -2.56 -4.66 -8.81
C ALA A 73 -1.63 -4.35 -7.64
N GLY A 74 -1.35 -5.32 -6.79
CA GLY A 74 -0.41 -5.13 -5.69
C GLY A 74 -0.10 -6.40 -4.94
N ILE A 75 0.95 -6.32 -4.14
CA ILE A 75 1.40 -7.39 -3.26
C ILE A 75 1.71 -6.82 -1.88
N LEU A 76 1.35 -7.59 -0.85
CA LEU A 76 1.78 -7.35 0.53
C LEU A 76 2.81 -8.40 0.89
N THR A 77 3.96 -7.98 1.40
CA THR A 77 5.05 -8.86 1.85
C THR A 77 5.50 -8.49 3.25
N GLN A 78 6.20 -9.39 3.91
CA GLN A 78 6.98 -9.04 5.10
C GLN A 78 8.06 -8.02 4.72
N ILE A 79 8.46 -7.18 5.68
CA ILE A 79 9.57 -6.24 5.48
C ILE A 79 10.87 -7.05 5.32
N PRO A 80 11.59 -6.91 4.19
CA PRO A 80 12.86 -7.59 3.95
C PRO A 80 13.98 -6.87 4.73
N ILE A 81 14.20 -7.27 5.99
CA ILE A 81 15.10 -6.58 6.93
C ILE A 81 16.50 -6.39 6.35
N ASN A 82 17.13 -7.44 5.82
CA ASN A 82 18.50 -7.36 5.29
C ASN A 82 18.63 -6.31 4.17
N PHE A 83 17.60 -6.20 3.32
CA PHE A 83 17.57 -5.19 2.27
C PHE A 83 17.53 -3.76 2.85
N PHE A 84 16.70 -3.54 3.86
CA PHE A 84 16.58 -2.22 4.49
C PHE A 84 17.79 -1.88 5.38
N ASP A 85 18.48 -2.87 5.93
CA ASP A 85 19.75 -2.65 6.62
C ASP A 85 20.79 -2.00 5.69
N ASP A 86 20.89 -2.48 4.45
CA ASP A 86 21.76 -1.90 3.43
C ASP A 86 21.29 -0.48 3.03
N GLU A 87 19.99 -0.24 2.96
CA GLU A 87 19.46 1.09 2.65
C GLU A 87 19.69 2.09 3.82
N ILE A 88 19.57 1.64 5.07
CA ILE A 88 19.89 2.45 6.26
C ILE A 88 21.37 2.82 6.26
N ALA A 89 22.26 1.88 5.99
CA ALA A 89 23.69 2.14 5.93
C ALA A 89 24.05 3.24 4.90
N LYS A 90 23.32 3.31 3.78
CA LYS A 90 23.51 4.38 2.77
C LYS A 90 23.11 5.77 3.29
N THR A 91 22.26 5.86 4.30
CA THR A 91 21.92 7.16 4.94
C THR A 91 22.97 7.63 5.94
N GLY A 92 23.99 6.83 6.21
CA GLY A 92 25.04 7.13 7.20
C GLY A 92 24.64 6.85 8.64
N HIS A 93 23.53 6.16 8.87
CA HIS A 93 23.08 5.75 10.19
C HIS A 93 23.52 4.32 10.49
N GLU A 94 23.78 4.05 11.78
CA GLU A 94 23.93 2.69 12.29
C GLU A 94 22.57 2.10 12.61
N LYS A 95 22.39 0.83 12.24
CA LYS A 95 21.19 0.07 12.58
C LYS A 95 21.09 -0.06 14.11
N ARG A 96 19.87 0.06 14.60
CA ARG A 96 19.49 -0.20 16.00
C ARG A 96 18.86 -1.58 16.12
N ASP A 97 18.86 -2.13 17.35
CA ASP A 97 18.33 -3.48 17.63
C ASP A 97 16.80 -3.54 17.63
N GLU A 98 16.13 -2.38 17.78
CA GLU A 98 14.68 -2.31 17.81
C GLU A 98 14.08 -2.64 16.44
N PRO A 99 12.81 -3.10 16.43
CA PRO A 99 12.12 -3.43 15.18
C PRO A 99 12.09 -2.26 14.18
N LEU A 100 12.40 -2.56 12.93
CA LEU A 100 12.37 -1.59 11.83
C LEU A 100 10.95 -1.36 11.32
N GLY A 101 10.50 -0.12 11.34
CA GLY A 101 9.25 0.32 10.72
C GLY A 101 9.48 0.92 9.34
N ILE A 102 8.59 0.58 8.41
CA ILE A 102 8.60 1.14 7.04
C ILE A 102 7.26 1.77 6.72
N GLY A 103 7.31 3.03 6.26
CA GLY A 103 6.17 3.71 5.66
C GLY A 103 6.32 3.79 4.16
N MET A 104 5.38 3.23 3.38
CA MET A 104 5.27 3.42 1.94
C MET A 104 4.33 4.58 1.66
N MET A 105 4.86 5.66 1.10
CA MET A 105 4.15 6.91 0.89
C MET A 105 4.02 7.23 -0.59
N PHE A 106 2.81 7.59 -1.02
CA PHE A 106 2.55 8.17 -2.34
C PHE A 106 2.44 9.68 -2.14
N LEU A 107 3.30 10.41 -2.82
CA LEU A 107 3.50 11.86 -2.63
C LEU A 107 3.16 12.63 -3.91
N PRO A 108 2.81 13.93 -3.80
CA PRO A 108 2.60 14.79 -4.96
C PRO A 108 3.86 14.86 -5.84
N ARG A 109 3.81 14.34 -7.08
CA ARG A 109 4.98 14.31 -7.98
C ARG A 109 5.29 15.66 -8.62
N ASN A 110 4.25 16.40 -8.99
CA ASN A 110 4.38 17.62 -9.81
C ASN A 110 4.42 18.91 -8.96
N ASP A 111 4.36 18.79 -7.64
CA ASP A 111 4.42 19.90 -6.69
C ASP A 111 5.46 19.58 -5.61
N TYR A 112 6.69 20.05 -5.86
CA TYR A 112 7.81 19.81 -4.93
C TYR A 112 7.58 20.43 -3.55
N ALA A 113 6.95 21.60 -3.48
CA ALA A 113 6.66 22.23 -2.20
C ALA A 113 5.63 21.44 -1.38
N ALA A 114 4.59 20.90 -2.03
CA ALA A 114 3.62 20.02 -1.40
C ALA A 114 4.26 18.68 -0.98
N LEU A 115 5.16 18.12 -1.79
CA LEU A 115 5.92 16.92 -1.46
C LEU A 115 6.75 17.10 -0.18
N GLU A 116 7.58 18.14 -0.12
CA GLU A 116 8.40 18.44 1.07
C GLU A 116 7.54 18.74 2.31
N LYS A 117 6.41 19.39 2.13
CA LYS A 117 5.47 19.62 3.23
C LYS A 117 4.87 18.31 3.75
N CYS A 118 4.57 17.34 2.86
CA CYS A 118 4.13 16.02 3.27
C CYS A 118 5.23 15.31 4.08
N ARG A 119 6.47 15.29 3.61
CA ARG A 119 7.61 14.72 4.34
C ARG A 119 7.74 15.33 5.75
N THR A 120 7.75 16.65 5.84
CA THR A 120 7.83 17.38 7.13
C THR A 120 6.71 16.98 8.09
N ILE A 121 5.47 16.82 7.60
CA ILE A 121 4.35 16.42 8.44
C ILE A 121 4.52 14.97 8.90
N ILE A 122 4.95 14.06 8.01
CA ILE A 122 5.17 12.65 8.34
C ILE A 122 6.29 12.51 9.39
N GLU A 123 7.41 13.18 9.17
CA GLU A 123 8.53 13.19 10.11
C GLU A 123 8.12 13.74 11.47
N SER A 124 7.41 14.88 11.49
CA SER A 124 6.93 15.48 12.73
C SER A 124 6.02 14.52 13.51
N GLU A 125 5.05 13.85 12.85
CA GLU A 125 4.18 12.88 13.53
C GLU A 125 4.95 11.67 14.06
N LEU A 126 5.91 11.15 13.31
CA LEU A 126 6.73 10.02 13.76
C LEU A 126 7.60 10.41 14.95
N LEU A 127 8.25 11.57 14.91
CA LEU A 127 9.08 12.09 16.00
C LEU A 127 8.24 12.39 17.25
N ASP A 128 7.08 13.01 17.11
CA ASP A 128 6.16 13.32 18.21
C ASP A 128 5.66 12.05 18.94
N HIS A 129 5.65 10.90 18.21
CA HIS A 129 5.28 9.58 18.74
C HIS A 129 6.49 8.75 19.22
N GLY A 130 7.67 9.37 19.31
CA GLY A 130 8.87 8.74 19.87
C GLY A 130 9.56 7.77 18.92
N TYR A 131 9.41 7.94 17.62
CA TYR A 131 10.18 7.19 16.61
C TYR A 131 11.42 7.98 16.19
N TYR A 132 12.50 7.25 15.90
CA TYR A 132 13.69 7.79 15.26
C TYR A 132 13.65 7.48 13.77
N ILE A 133 13.98 8.47 12.92
CA ILE A 133 13.90 8.35 11.46
C ILE A 133 15.31 8.18 10.91
N TYR A 134 15.54 7.08 10.19
CA TYR A 134 16.79 6.84 9.46
C TYR A 134 16.87 7.65 8.17
N GLY A 135 15.75 7.95 7.57
CA GLY A 135 15.67 8.72 6.33
C GLY A 135 14.63 8.19 5.35
N TRP A 136 14.76 8.69 4.13
CA TRP A 136 13.86 8.39 3.02
C TRP A 136 14.59 7.62 1.91
N ARG A 137 13.87 6.72 1.29
CA ARG A 137 14.30 5.98 0.11
C ARG A 137 13.30 6.19 -1.01
N GLN A 138 13.76 6.62 -2.17
CA GLN A 138 12.93 6.64 -3.37
C GLN A 138 12.76 5.21 -3.90
N VAL A 139 11.53 4.82 -4.21
CA VAL A 139 11.25 3.51 -4.81
C VAL A 139 11.54 3.57 -6.31
N PRO A 140 12.43 2.70 -6.83
CA PRO A 140 12.71 2.67 -8.25
C PRO A 140 11.48 2.19 -9.03
N ILE A 141 11.13 2.91 -10.10
CA ILE A 141 9.95 2.65 -10.92
C ILE A 141 10.36 2.59 -12.39
N ASN A 142 9.89 1.57 -13.10
CA ASN A 142 10.00 1.51 -14.55
C ASN A 142 8.74 2.08 -15.22
N ASN A 143 8.81 3.33 -15.67
CA ASN A 143 7.67 4.02 -16.31
C ASN A 143 7.38 3.53 -17.73
N SER A 144 8.31 2.84 -18.38
CA SER A 144 8.18 2.45 -19.79
C SER A 144 7.13 1.35 -20.01
N VAL A 145 6.79 0.61 -18.95
CA VAL A 145 5.87 -0.53 -19.02
C VAL A 145 4.43 -0.17 -18.73
N ILE A 146 4.15 0.97 -18.09
CA ILE A 146 2.81 1.41 -17.74
C ILE A 146 2.17 2.25 -18.84
N GLY A 147 0.83 2.31 -18.87
CA GLY A 147 0.07 3.14 -19.82
C GLY A 147 0.18 4.64 -19.55
N GLU A 148 -0.17 5.44 -20.55
CA GLU A 148 -0.09 6.90 -20.48
C GLU A 148 -0.97 7.47 -19.37
N LYS A 149 -2.19 6.95 -19.22
CA LYS A 149 -3.12 7.35 -18.17
C LYS A 149 -2.57 7.07 -16.77
N ALA A 150 -2.05 5.87 -16.52
CA ALA A 150 -1.42 5.53 -15.27
C ALA A 150 -0.20 6.41 -14.99
N ASN A 151 0.64 6.67 -16.00
CA ASN A 151 1.82 7.51 -15.86
C ASN A 151 1.46 8.99 -15.58
N SER A 152 0.39 9.52 -16.16
CA SER A 152 -0.05 10.90 -15.94
C SER A 152 -0.48 11.16 -14.49
N THR A 153 -1.07 10.16 -13.84
CA THR A 153 -1.56 10.23 -12.45
C THR A 153 -0.62 9.60 -11.42
N ARG A 154 0.51 9.06 -11.87
CA ARG A 154 1.50 8.40 -11.01
C ARG A 154 2.02 9.35 -9.93
N PRO A 155 2.01 8.95 -8.65
CA PRO A 155 2.65 9.71 -7.57
C PRO A 155 4.18 9.58 -7.60
N GLU A 156 4.86 10.37 -6.81
CA GLU A 156 6.18 10.04 -6.32
C GLU A 156 6.05 8.99 -5.21
N ILE A 157 6.83 7.91 -5.27
CA ILE A 157 6.72 6.80 -4.33
C ILE A 157 8.00 6.73 -3.50
N GLU A 158 7.84 6.92 -2.19
CA GLU A 158 8.95 6.93 -1.26
C GLU A 158 8.69 6.08 -0.03
N GLN A 159 9.76 5.63 0.59
CA GLN A 159 9.73 4.87 1.82
C GLN A 159 10.43 5.66 2.92
N VAL A 160 9.73 5.88 4.04
CA VAL A 160 10.35 6.37 5.27
C VAL A 160 10.75 5.17 6.13
N MET A 161 12.01 5.16 6.58
CA MET A 161 12.58 4.12 7.45
C MET A 161 12.70 4.67 8.86
N PHE A 162 12.14 3.99 9.84
CA PHE A 162 12.12 4.47 11.22
C PHE A 162 12.15 3.31 12.22
N VAL A 163 12.47 3.64 13.48
CA VAL A 163 12.56 2.69 14.59
C VAL A 163 11.98 3.31 15.85
N ASN A 164 11.51 2.48 16.79
CA ASN A 164 11.12 2.98 18.10
C ASN A 164 12.34 3.53 18.85
N ASN A 165 12.20 4.70 19.50
CA ASN A 165 13.30 5.40 20.17
C ASN A 165 13.02 5.71 21.65
N ILE A 166 11.92 5.20 22.18
CA ILE A 166 11.54 5.38 23.58
C ILE A 166 11.19 4.03 24.21
N GLU A 167 11.33 3.92 25.52
CA GLU A 167 10.86 2.76 26.24
C GLU A 167 9.34 2.59 26.08
N ARG A 168 8.91 1.36 25.81
CA ARG A 168 7.51 0.99 25.70
C ARG A 168 7.22 -0.17 26.67
N GLU A 169 5.98 -0.25 27.11
CA GLU A 169 5.54 -1.43 27.86
C GLU A 169 5.64 -2.70 27.01
N SER A 170 5.87 -3.84 27.64
CA SER A 170 6.07 -5.13 26.94
C SER A 170 4.86 -5.58 26.09
N ASN A 171 3.65 -5.06 26.40
CA ASN A 171 2.41 -5.32 25.69
C ASN A 171 1.99 -4.17 24.75
N PHE A 172 2.91 -3.26 24.41
CA PHE A 172 2.62 -2.12 23.57
C PHE A 172 2.23 -2.55 22.16
N ASP A 173 1.06 -2.09 21.71
CA ASP A 173 0.49 -2.40 20.39
C ASP A 173 0.99 -1.37 19.35
N TYR A 174 2.09 -1.70 18.69
CA TYR A 174 2.66 -0.90 17.62
C TYR A 174 1.70 -0.71 16.43
N SER A 175 0.89 -1.70 16.10
CA SER A 175 -0.04 -1.61 14.97
C SER A 175 -1.14 -0.58 15.24
N LYS A 176 -1.67 -0.57 16.45
CA LYS A 176 -2.65 0.43 16.91
C LYS A 176 -2.03 1.84 16.93
N GLU A 177 -0.82 1.97 17.46
CA GLU A 177 -0.13 3.26 17.51
C GLU A 177 0.13 3.80 16.09
N LEU A 178 0.68 3.01 15.19
CA LEU A 178 0.92 3.41 13.80
C LEU A 178 -0.38 3.74 13.06
N TYR A 179 -1.49 3.06 13.38
CA TYR A 179 -2.80 3.45 12.85
C TYR A 179 -3.19 4.87 13.31
N LEU A 180 -2.98 5.22 14.57
CA LEU A 180 -3.27 6.56 15.08
C LEU A 180 -2.34 7.62 14.45
N VAL A 181 -1.05 7.33 14.34
CA VAL A 181 -0.08 8.17 13.63
C VAL A 181 -0.56 8.41 12.20
N ARG A 182 -0.88 7.35 11.47
CA ARG A 182 -1.41 7.44 10.11
C ARG A 182 -2.63 8.34 10.02
N ARG A 183 -3.62 8.16 10.89
CA ARG A 183 -4.86 8.98 10.88
C ARG A 183 -4.58 10.46 11.19
N ARG A 184 -3.61 10.75 12.05
CA ARG A 184 -3.21 12.12 12.38
C ARG A 184 -2.51 12.79 11.21
N LEU A 185 -1.51 12.14 10.61
CA LEU A 185 -0.79 12.69 9.45
C LEU A 185 -1.71 12.89 8.25
N GLU A 186 -2.61 11.95 7.94
CA GLU A 186 -3.61 12.10 6.88
C GLU A 186 -4.50 13.33 7.14
N LYS A 187 -4.97 13.52 8.37
CA LYS A 187 -5.78 14.69 8.76
C LYS A 187 -5.00 15.99 8.66
N ARG A 188 -3.72 16.01 9.08
CA ARG A 188 -2.86 17.20 8.97
C ARG A 188 -2.62 17.59 7.52
N ILE A 189 -2.31 16.62 6.66
CA ILE A 189 -2.07 16.86 5.23
C ILE A 189 -3.36 17.33 4.53
N ALA A 190 -4.50 16.72 4.82
CA ALA A 190 -5.79 17.14 4.28
C ALA A 190 -6.14 18.60 4.62
N LYS A 191 -5.82 19.06 5.86
CA LYS A 191 -5.99 20.47 6.27
C LYS A 191 -5.14 21.44 5.46
N GLN A 192 -4.04 20.99 4.86
CA GLN A 192 -3.19 21.79 3.98
C GLN A 192 -3.71 21.82 2.54
N GLN A 193 -4.84 21.14 2.26
CA GLN A 193 -5.42 21.04 0.92
C GLN A 193 -4.45 20.44 -0.12
N ILE A 194 -3.52 19.60 0.32
CA ILE A 194 -2.58 18.90 -0.55
C ILE A 194 -3.27 17.70 -1.17
N ASN A 195 -3.33 17.67 -2.51
CA ASN A 195 -3.84 16.55 -3.29
C ASN A 195 -2.73 15.57 -3.66
N GLY A 196 -3.08 14.31 -3.94
CA GLY A 196 -2.12 13.31 -4.41
C GLY A 196 -1.28 12.66 -3.31
N PHE A 197 -1.64 12.87 -2.04
CA PHE A 197 -1.03 12.17 -0.91
C PHE A 197 -1.82 10.92 -0.52
N TYR A 198 -1.11 9.81 -0.26
CA TYR A 198 -1.71 8.58 0.24
C TYR A 198 -0.69 7.74 1.01
N VAL A 199 -1.09 7.22 2.17
CA VAL A 199 -0.29 6.23 2.92
C VAL A 199 -0.64 4.84 2.40
N CYS A 200 0.26 4.23 1.64
CA CYS A 200 0.07 2.87 1.12
C CYS A 200 0.18 1.83 2.24
N SER A 201 1.27 1.89 3.01
CA SER A 201 1.45 1.10 4.23
C SER A 201 2.29 1.88 5.25
N LEU A 202 2.10 1.56 6.53
CA LEU A 202 2.91 2.05 7.65
C LEU A 202 2.92 0.96 8.72
N SER A 203 4.02 0.21 8.85
CA SER A 203 4.04 -1.02 9.66
C SER A 203 5.46 -1.39 10.09
N PHE A 204 5.56 -2.20 11.15
CA PHE A 204 6.77 -2.91 11.57
C PHE A 204 6.84 -4.34 11.04
N GLU A 205 5.80 -4.83 10.38
CA GLU A 205 5.69 -6.22 9.97
C GLU A 205 5.68 -6.39 8.46
N SER A 206 4.96 -5.52 7.75
CA SER A 206 4.66 -5.71 6.34
C SER A 206 4.78 -4.44 5.53
N ILE A 207 4.98 -4.61 4.23
CA ILE A 207 5.04 -3.54 3.24
C ILE A 207 4.14 -3.86 2.07
N ILE A 208 3.45 -2.85 1.53
CA ILE A 208 2.55 -3.00 0.39
C ILE A 208 3.15 -2.29 -0.83
N TYR A 209 3.29 -3.02 -1.92
CA TYR A 209 3.58 -2.48 -3.25
C TYR A 209 2.32 -2.57 -4.09
N LYS A 210 1.83 -1.44 -4.59
CA LYS A 210 0.64 -1.39 -5.46
C LYS A 210 0.65 -0.19 -6.40
N GLY A 211 -0.15 -0.26 -7.46
CA GLY A 211 -0.31 0.84 -8.40
C GLY A 211 -1.36 0.53 -9.47
N LEU A 212 -1.62 1.52 -10.32
CA LEU A 212 -2.49 1.39 -11.49
C LEU A 212 -1.71 0.72 -12.64
N PHE A 213 -1.48 -0.57 -12.50
CA PHE A 213 -0.77 -1.39 -13.48
C PHE A 213 -1.39 -2.78 -13.58
N LEU A 214 -1.05 -3.50 -14.64
CA LEU A 214 -1.42 -4.89 -14.82
C LEU A 214 -0.55 -5.79 -13.94
N ALA A 215 -1.09 -6.91 -13.50
CA ALA A 215 -0.34 -7.86 -12.67
C ALA A 215 0.99 -8.29 -13.29
N GLU A 216 1.06 -8.39 -14.62
CA GLU A 216 2.25 -8.76 -15.38
C GLU A 216 3.37 -7.70 -15.33
N GLN A 217 3.04 -6.46 -15.00
CA GLN A 217 3.98 -5.34 -14.89
C GLN A 217 4.65 -5.27 -13.50
N LEU A 218 4.21 -6.08 -12.54
CA LEU A 218 4.87 -6.26 -11.26
C LEU A 218 6.01 -7.28 -11.38
N SER A 219 7.25 -6.87 -11.08
CA SER A 219 8.46 -7.69 -11.19
C SER A 219 9.39 -7.50 -9.98
#